data_4dbf0eb0c4b2a7b4e34f7e2e6cc79f1d
#
_entry.id   4dbf0eb0c4b2a7b4e34f7e2e6cc79f1d
#
_cell.length_a   1.000
_cell.length_b   1.000
_cell.length_c   1.000
_cell.angle_alpha   90.00
_cell.angle_beta   90.00
_cell.angle_gamma   90.00
#
_symmetry.space_group_name_H-M   'P 1'
#
loop_
_entity.id
_entity.type
_entity.pdbx_description
1 polymer ?
#
loop_
_entity_poly.entity_id
_entity_poly.type
_entity_poly.pdbx_seq_one_letter_code
_entity_poly.pdbx_strand_id
1 'polypeptide(L)'
;MKEKIKTADFHRLKDMCLKAARRKYGYRLPVAIRRRLTEEFREICQLDAAAFYLTAADLAGALREKGIMFYIDSPATSTLTAYLTGLTEIDPLPPHYSCPVCGRTSFISEEKDGRLLYPSMGETEPRACSICGTMD
;
A
#
# COMPACT_ATOMS: atom_id res chain seq x y z
N MET A 1 26.42 16.12 -4.36
CA MET A 1 25.10 16.81 -4.43
C MET A 1 23.98 15.90 -4.94
N LYS A 2 24.20 15.15 -6.04
CA LYS A 2 23.21 14.18 -6.56
C LYS A 2 22.84 13.08 -5.56
N GLU A 3 23.79 12.54 -4.79
CA GLU A 3 23.52 11.50 -3.77
C GLU A 3 22.68 12.01 -2.60
N LYS A 4 22.89 13.25 -2.16
CA LYS A 4 22.08 13.87 -1.09
C LYS A 4 20.62 14.08 -1.51
N ILE A 5 20.40 14.47 -2.77
CA ILE A 5 19.05 14.64 -3.32
C ILE A 5 18.36 13.28 -3.41
N LYS A 6 19.04 12.26 -3.92
CA LYS A 6 18.52 10.89 -4.01
C LYS A 6 18.12 10.33 -2.65
N THR A 7 18.95 10.55 -1.63
CA THR A 7 18.66 10.12 -0.25
C THR A 7 17.47 10.86 0.33
N ALA A 8 17.36 12.18 0.10
CA ALA A 8 16.23 12.98 0.54
C ALA A 8 14.90 12.55 -0.11
N ASP A 9 14.91 12.27 -1.42
CA ASP A 9 13.75 11.76 -2.15
C ASP A 9 13.31 10.40 -1.62
N PHE A 10 14.24 9.50 -1.37
CA PHE A 10 13.93 8.20 -0.79
C PHE A 10 13.29 8.31 0.60
N HIS A 11 13.83 9.14 1.47
CA HIS A 11 13.25 9.36 2.81
C HIS A 11 11.87 10.00 2.73
N ARG A 12 11.67 10.94 1.84
CA ARG A 12 10.35 11.56 1.61
C ARG A 12 9.32 10.54 1.15
N LEU A 13 9.67 9.70 0.18
CA LEU A 13 8.82 8.63 -0.32
C LEU A 13 8.46 7.65 0.80
N LYS A 14 9.46 7.21 1.57
CA LYS A 14 9.27 6.30 2.71
C LYS A 14 8.30 6.88 3.74
N ASP A 15 8.46 8.14 4.10
CA ASP A 15 7.56 8.82 5.06
C ASP A 15 6.13 8.90 4.52
N MET A 16 5.95 9.25 3.25
CA MET A 16 4.64 9.28 2.61
C MET A 16 3.95 7.92 2.67
N CYS A 17 4.67 6.87 2.32
CA CYS A 17 4.14 5.51 2.33
C CYS A 17 3.77 5.04 3.73
N LEU A 18 4.63 5.27 4.72
CA LEU A 18 4.36 4.87 6.10
C LEU A 18 3.16 5.60 6.70
N LYS A 19 3.02 6.89 6.46
CA LYS A 19 1.86 7.68 6.89
C LYS A 19 0.57 7.18 6.23
N ALA A 20 0.60 6.92 4.94
CA ALA A 20 -0.54 6.39 4.21
C ALA A 20 -0.91 4.97 4.68
N ALA A 21 0.08 4.12 4.91
CA ALA A 21 -0.14 2.76 5.40
C ALA A 21 -0.80 2.75 6.79
N ARG A 22 -0.36 3.61 7.70
CA ARG A 22 -0.96 3.73 9.03
C ARG A 22 -2.40 4.22 8.98
N ARG A 23 -2.72 5.10 8.06
CA ARG A 23 -4.12 5.56 7.85
C ARG A 23 -5.02 4.46 7.31
N LYS A 24 -4.49 3.60 6.42
CA LYS A 24 -5.27 2.55 5.76
C LYS A 24 -5.35 1.24 6.55
N TYR A 25 -4.26 0.86 7.24
CA TYR A 25 -4.10 -0.47 7.84
C TYR A 25 -3.93 -0.43 9.37
N GLY A 26 -4.00 0.74 9.98
CA GLY A 26 -3.85 0.93 11.40
C GLY A 26 -2.43 1.36 11.81
N TYR A 27 -2.32 1.95 13.01
CA TYR A 27 -1.07 2.50 13.51
C TYR A 27 0.01 1.43 13.69
N ARG A 28 -0.37 0.25 14.16
CA ARG A 28 0.51 -0.92 14.24
C ARG A 28 0.34 -1.75 12.99
N LEU A 29 1.21 -1.55 12.03
CA LEU A 29 1.17 -2.27 10.77
C LEU A 29 1.39 -3.77 10.98
N PRO A 30 0.57 -4.64 10.35
CA PRO A 30 0.83 -6.08 10.32
C PRO A 30 2.22 -6.43 9.78
N VAL A 31 2.79 -7.53 10.26
CA VAL A 31 4.12 -7.98 9.85
C VAL A 31 4.21 -8.16 8.33
N ALA A 32 3.17 -8.70 7.70
CA ALA A 32 3.13 -8.91 6.26
C ALA A 32 3.27 -7.60 5.48
N ILE A 33 2.59 -6.54 5.91
CA ILE A 33 2.67 -5.21 5.29
C ILE A 33 4.05 -4.60 5.49
N ARG A 34 4.59 -4.67 6.70
CA ARG A 34 5.93 -4.15 7.00
C ARG A 34 7.01 -4.85 6.18
N ARG A 35 6.92 -6.17 6.05
CA ARG A 35 7.84 -6.96 5.25
C ARG A 35 7.78 -6.53 3.79
N ARG A 36 6.60 -6.45 3.23
CA ARG A 36 6.41 -6.05 1.84
C ARG A 36 6.94 -4.64 1.56
N LEU A 37 6.65 -3.67 2.43
CA LEU A 37 7.19 -2.31 2.29
C LEU A 37 8.71 -2.29 2.39
N THR A 38 9.31 -3.05 3.29
CA THR A 38 10.76 -3.14 3.43
C THR A 38 11.40 -3.70 2.16
N GLU A 39 10.82 -4.74 1.58
CA GLU A 39 11.30 -5.33 0.33
C GLU A 39 11.18 -4.35 -0.84
N GLU A 40 10.02 -3.70 -0.99
CA GLU A 40 9.81 -2.69 -2.04
C GLU A 40 10.73 -1.49 -1.88
N PHE A 41 10.93 -0.98 -0.68
CA PHE A 41 11.84 0.14 -0.43
C PHE A 41 13.29 -0.22 -0.74
N ARG A 42 13.70 -1.45 -0.48
CA ARG A 42 15.03 -1.94 -0.85
C ARG A 42 15.21 -1.91 -2.37
N GLU A 43 14.25 -2.42 -3.12
CA GLU A 43 14.28 -2.41 -4.58
C GLU A 43 14.26 -0.99 -5.14
N ILE A 44 13.41 -0.11 -4.61
CA ILE A 44 13.34 1.30 -5.02
C ILE A 44 14.68 2.00 -4.78
N CYS A 45 15.32 1.74 -3.65
CA CYS A 45 16.62 2.28 -3.34
C CYS A 45 17.70 1.77 -4.30
N GLN A 46 17.72 0.48 -4.60
CA GLN A 46 18.68 -0.13 -5.53
C GLN A 46 18.51 0.39 -6.97
N LEU A 47 17.27 0.57 -7.41
CA LEU A 47 16.95 1.07 -8.74
C LEU A 47 16.97 2.61 -8.85
N ASP A 48 17.17 3.30 -7.74
CA ASP A 48 17.14 4.77 -7.66
C ASP A 48 15.80 5.34 -8.21
N ALA A 49 14.70 4.69 -7.87
CA ALA A 49 13.37 4.97 -8.41
C ALA A 49 12.52 5.90 -7.54
N ALA A 50 13.04 6.42 -6.43
CA ALA A 50 12.27 7.27 -5.50
C ALA A 50 11.74 8.53 -6.18
N ALA A 51 12.56 9.22 -6.97
CA ALA A 51 12.15 10.41 -7.70
C ALA A 51 11.03 10.11 -8.71
N PHE A 52 11.06 8.96 -9.36
CA PHE A 52 10.00 8.49 -10.26
C PHE A 52 8.65 8.40 -9.53
N TYR A 53 8.62 7.72 -8.39
CA TYR A 53 7.38 7.59 -7.60
C TYR A 53 6.86 8.94 -7.11
N LEU A 54 7.74 9.82 -6.63
CA LEU A 54 7.35 11.15 -6.13
C LEU A 54 6.79 12.01 -7.26
N THR A 55 7.45 12.06 -8.41
CA THR A 55 6.99 12.82 -9.58
C THR A 55 5.66 12.28 -10.11
N ALA A 56 5.52 10.97 -10.21
CA ALA A 56 4.29 10.34 -10.65
C ALA A 56 3.13 10.61 -9.66
N ALA A 57 3.40 10.58 -8.35
CA ALA A 57 2.41 10.89 -7.32
C ALA A 57 1.94 12.35 -7.40
N ASP A 58 2.85 13.29 -7.60
CA ASP A 58 2.53 14.71 -7.77
C ASP A 58 1.67 14.93 -9.03
N LEU A 59 2.01 14.29 -10.13
CA LEU A 59 1.23 14.34 -11.37
C LEU A 59 -0.17 13.74 -11.18
N ALA A 60 -0.27 12.58 -10.55
CA ALA A 60 -1.55 11.93 -10.26
C ALA A 60 -2.45 12.81 -9.39
N GLY A 61 -1.91 13.43 -8.37
CA GLY A 61 -2.61 14.39 -7.51
C GLY A 61 -3.13 15.59 -8.29
N ALA A 62 -2.31 16.18 -9.15
CA ALA A 62 -2.70 17.32 -9.98
C ALA A 62 -3.81 16.97 -10.97
N LEU A 63 -3.77 15.78 -11.58
CA LEU A 63 -4.81 15.31 -12.50
C LEU A 63 -6.15 15.08 -11.77
N ARG A 64 -6.12 14.52 -10.56
CA ARG A 64 -7.33 14.34 -9.75
C ARG A 64 -7.97 15.65 -9.32
N GLU A 65 -7.17 16.64 -8.92
CA GLU A 65 -7.66 17.98 -8.58
C GLU A 65 -8.41 18.64 -9.74
N LYS A 66 -7.99 18.37 -10.97
CA LYS A 66 -8.64 18.86 -12.19
C LYS A 66 -9.80 18.00 -12.67
N GLY A 67 -10.11 16.91 -11.96
CA GLY A 67 -11.16 15.97 -12.36
C GLY A 67 -10.84 15.17 -13.61
N ILE A 68 -9.56 15.03 -13.97
CA ILE A 68 -9.12 14.26 -15.14
C ILE A 68 -8.97 12.80 -14.75
N MET A 69 -9.70 11.93 -15.44
CA MET A 69 -9.53 10.49 -15.29
C MET A 69 -8.25 10.03 -15.97
N PHE A 70 -7.48 9.19 -15.30
CA PHE A 70 -6.26 8.61 -15.83
C PHE A 70 -6.01 7.23 -15.25
N TYR A 71 -5.19 6.45 -15.93
CA TYR A 71 -4.55 5.28 -15.32
C TYR A 71 -3.10 5.20 -15.79
N ILE A 72 -2.28 4.51 -15.03
CA ILE A 72 -0.85 4.36 -15.33
C ILE A 72 -0.60 2.92 -15.78
N ASP A 73 -0.09 2.77 -17.00
CA ASP A 73 0.30 1.48 -17.55
C ASP A 73 1.80 1.24 -17.28
N SER A 74 2.08 0.62 -16.12
CA SER A 74 3.44 0.31 -15.71
C SER A 74 3.44 -0.86 -14.73
N PRO A 75 4.43 -1.76 -14.78
CA PRO A 75 4.62 -2.78 -13.74
C PRO A 75 4.73 -2.21 -12.33
N ALA A 76 5.20 -0.97 -12.19
CA ALA A 76 5.28 -0.28 -10.90
C ALA A 76 3.91 -0.12 -10.21
N THR A 77 2.80 -0.13 -10.94
CA THR A 77 1.45 -0.01 -10.37
C THR A 77 1.00 -1.25 -9.60
N SER A 78 1.69 -2.37 -9.70
CA SER A 78 1.42 -3.57 -8.89
C SER A 78 2.06 -3.55 -7.51
N THR A 79 2.76 -2.48 -7.16
CA THR A 79 3.42 -2.33 -5.86
C THR A 79 2.49 -1.71 -4.81
N LEU A 80 2.74 -2.04 -3.55
CA LEU A 80 2.06 -1.39 -2.42
C LEU A 80 2.43 0.11 -2.36
N THR A 81 3.66 0.45 -2.69
CA THR A 81 4.14 1.83 -2.79
C THR A 81 3.28 2.66 -3.76
N ALA A 82 2.96 2.13 -4.94
CA ALA A 82 2.08 2.79 -5.90
C ALA A 82 0.68 3.04 -5.34
N TYR A 83 0.11 2.06 -4.66
CA TYR A 83 -1.20 2.20 -4.02
C TYR A 83 -1.18 3.26 -2.91
N LEU A 84 -0.17 3.25 -2.05
CA LEU A 84 -0.05 4.19 -0.94
C LEU A 84 0.23 5.63 -1.38
N THR A 85 0.90 5.82 -2.50
CA THR A 85 1.18 7.15 -3.07
C THR A 85 0.07 7.65 -4.00
N GLY A 86 -0.94 6.84 -4.27
CA GLY A 86 -2.08 7.24 -5.09
C GLY A 86 -1.90 7.06 -6.59
N LEU A 87 -0.88 6.33 -7.03
CA LEU A 87 -0.67 6.01 -8.45
C LEU A 87 -1.70 5.02 -8.98
N THR A 88 -2.22 4.17 -8.13
CA THR A 88 -3.30 3.24 -8.42
C THR A 88 -4.31 3.22 -7.29
N GLU A 89 -5.55 2.89 -7.60
CA GLU A 89 -6.63 2.71 -6.62
C GLU A 89 -6.77 1.23 -6.21
N ILE A 90 -6.01 0.34 -6.82
CA ILE A 90 -6.09 -1.10 -6.57
C ILE A 90 -5.09 -1.46 -5.47
N ASP A 91 -5.61 -1.96 -4.35
CA ASP A 91 -4.79 -2.51 -3.28
C ASP A 91 -4.17 -3.84 -3.73
N PRO A 92 -2.83 -3.95 -3.78
CA PRO A 92 -2.16 -5.17 -4.24
C PRO A 92 -2.03 -6.24 -3.17
N LEU A 93 -2.46 -5.97 -1.94
CA LEU A 93 -2.40 -6.93 -0.85
C LEU A 93 -3.40 -8.07 -1.04
N PRO A 94 -3.12 -9.25 -0.46
CA PRO A 94 -4.11 -10.31 -0.40
C PRO A 94 -5.40 -9.86 0.29
N PRO A 95 -6.53 -10.55 0.09
CA PRO A 95 -7.78 -10.21 0.76
C PRO A 95 -7.62 -10.05 2.26
N HIS A 96 -8.18 -8.98 2.80
CA HIS A 96 -8.04 -8.63 4.22
C HIS A 96 -9.25 -7.84 4.69
N TYR A 97 -9.46 -7.83 6.01
CA TYR A 97 -10.39 -6.94 6.68
C TYR A 97 -9.66 -5.77 7.30
N SER A 98 -10.20 -4.57 7.13
CA SER A 98 -9.72 -3.37 7.80
C SER A 98 -10.85 -2.75 8.59
N CYS A 99 -10.69 -2.61 9.90
CA CYS A 99 -11.71 -1.98 10.73
C CYS A 99 -11.76 -0.47 10.49
N PRO A 100 -12.91 0.12 10.11
CA PRO A 100 -13.00 1.54 9.86
C PRO A 100 -12.88 2.40 11.13
N VAL A 101 -13.07 1.81 12.31
CA VAL A 101 -13.04 2.53 13.59
C VAL A 101 -11.67 2.48 14.23
N CYS A 102 -11.09 1.30 14.44
CA CYS A 102 -9.79 1.15 15.11
C CYS A 102 -8.61 0.97 14.14
N GLY A 103 -8.87 0.84 12.84
CA GLY A 103 -7.85 0.70 11.80
C GLY A 103 -7.15 -0.66 11.78
N ARG A 104 -7.57 -1.62 12.60
CA ARG A 104 -6.94 -2.95 12.63
C ARG A 104 -7.16 -3.70 11.32
N THR A 105 -6.08 -4.22 10.77
CA THR A 105 -6.10 -5.03 9.55
C THR A 105 -5.77 -6.49 9.87
N SER A 106 -6.56 -7.42 9.32
CA SER A 106 -6.30 -8.85 9.43
C SER A 106 -6.46 -9.53 8.07
N PHE A 107 -5.48 -10.35 7.71
CA PHE A 107 -5.50 -11.08 6.45
C PHE A 107 -6.37 -12.33 6.55
N ILE A 108 -7.03 -12.65 5.44
CA ILE A 108 -7.85 -13.84 5.29
C ILE A 108 -7.01 -14.84 4.50
N SER A 109 -6.64 -15.93 5.12
CA SER A 109 -5.92 -17.01 4.46
C SER A 109 -6.40 -18.35 4.97
N GLU A 110 -6.51 -19.33 4.07
CA GLU A 110 -6.71 -20.72 4.41
C GLU A 110 -5.44 -21.50 4.03
N GLU A 111 -4.99 -22.35 4.93
CA GLU A 111 -3.91 -23.27 4.63
C GLU A 111 -4.49 -24.57 4.07
N LYS A 112 -4.13 -24.88 2.82
CA LYS A 112 -4.49 -26.12 2.17
C LYS A 112 -3.26 -26.74 1.54
N ASP A 113 -2.97 -27.97 1.91
CA ASP A 113 -1.81 -28.74 1.39
C ASP A 113 -0.47 -27.98 1.53
N GLY A 114 -0.25 -27.29 2.64
CA GLY A 114 0.97 -26.51 2.88
C GLY A 114 1.09 -25.21 2.05
N ARG A 115 0.02 -24.81 1.39
CA ARG A 115 -0.06 -23.57 0.64
C ARG A 115 -1.06 -22.61 1.29
N LEU A 116 -0.68 -21.35 1.39
CA LEU A 116 -1.61 -20.29 1.78
C LEU A 116 -2.47 -19.96 0.57
N LEU A 117 -3.77 -20.16 0.72
CA LEU A 117 -4.77 -19.77 -0.26
C LEU A 117 -5.52 -18.55 0.26
N TYR A 118 -5.75 -17.60 -0.62
CA TYR A 118 -6.57 -16.42 -0.31
C TYR A 118 -7.89 -16.53 -1.09
N PRO A 119 -9.03 -16.27 -0.44
CA PRO A 119 -10.30 -16.23 -1.15
C PRO A 119 -10.30 -15.10 -2.18
N SER A 120 -11.10 -15.24 -3.21
CA SER A 120 -11.33 -14.15 -4.16
C SER A 120 -12.07 -12.99 -3.49
N MET A 121 -11.87 -11.78 -3.98
CA MET A 121 -12.41 -10.55 -3.36
C MET A 121 -13.94 -10.52 -3.20
N GLY A 122 -14.67 -11.36 -3.91
CA GLY A 122 -16.12 -11.46 -3.80
C GLY A 122 -16.64 -12.53 -2.81
N GLU A 123 -15.75 -13.31 -2.21
CA GLU A 123 -16.10 -14.47 -1.38
C GLU A 123 -15.97 -14.22 0.12
N THR A 124 -15.57 -13.01 0.52
CA THR A 124 -15.38 -12.65 1.92
C THR A 124 -16.68 -12.17 2.55
N GLU A 125 -17.08 -12.81 3.64
CA GLU A 125 -18.25 -12.39 4.41
C GLU A 125 -17.89 -11.25 5.39
N PRO A 126 -18.82 -10.31 5.62
CA PRO A 126 -18.62 -9.29 6.66
C PRO A 126 -18.44 -9.94 8.03
N ARG A 127 -17.56 -9.41 8.84
CA ARG A 127 -17.36 -9.87 10.22
C ARG A 127 -17.11 -8.73 11.18
N ALA A 128 -17.41 -8.97 12.46
CA ALA A 128 -17.14 -8.00 13.50
C ALA A 128 -15.62 -7.90 13.78
N CYS A 129 -15.14 -6.68 14.03
CA CYS A 129 -13.78 -6.45 14.48
C CYS A 129 -13.56 -7.11 15.85
N SER A 130 -12.48 -7.89 15.99
CA SER A 130 -12.16 -8.60 17.23
C SER A 130 -11.75 -7.67 18.40
N ILE A 131 -11.48 -6.40 18.11
CA ILE A 131 -11.04 -5.41 19.11
C ILE A 131 -12.19 -4.50 19.54
N CYS A 132 -12.87 -3.85 18.59
CA CYS A 132 -13.91 -2.86 18.91
C CYS A 132 -15.34 -3.32 18.60
N GLY A 133 -15.52 -4.51 18.01
CA GLY A 133 -16.82 -5.08 17.70
C GLY A 133 -17.55 -4.45 16.49
N THR A 134 -16.96 -3.47 15.82
CA THR A 134 -17.54 -2.84 14.64
C THR A 134 -17.65 -3.85 13.50
N MET A 135 -18.80 -3.90 12.83
CA MET A 135 -18.98 -4.71 11.61
C MET A 135 -18.25 -4.07 10.44
N ASP A 136 -17.51 -4.90 9.70
CA ASP A 136 -16.76 -4.49 8.52
C ASP A 136 -17.53 -4.77 7.24
#